data_e1129e8436237ee64c14e3271fdfc249
#
_entry.id   e1129e8436237ee64c14e3271fdfc249
#
_cell.length_a   1.000
_cell.length_b   1.000
_cell.length_c   1.000
_cell.angle_alpha   90.00
_cell.angle_beta   90.00
_cell.angle_gamma   90.00
#
_symmetry.space_group_name_H-M   'P 1'
#
loop_
_entity.id
_entity.type
_entity.pdbx_description
1 polymer ?
#
loop_
_entity_poly.entity_id
_entity_poly.type
_entity_poly.pdbx_seq_one_letter_code
_entity_poly.pdbx_strand_id
1 'polypeptide(L)'
;MSRSQKSNTLYSHPFSKAYWRDAAAELKDTHMLVFAALMIALRLVMKQVAIPITPFLKINTAFFVNALGAMVFGPVMAMLAACITDVLGCVIRPEGMYFLPFILTEVGGALVFALFLYRAKVTTTRVMLSRFTVSLVINVLLQTPIMMWYYALYMDGKQYTLAMVVPGMIKNIFMFPIESVLLALFLGVMLPITNRLGLTYSVGHSKEALKFNKKQIVTLAVLFALGCGCVAGYLGYYYENNSLTKNYSAEEVVEKNQEMYDIISGRTRENKPCVAIIEYAKKPFLSKEVTYTVAYYAITPADGSAAENFDQTQLWSLKKTPAAKNENLTRLGTAVIVCNDSSGEVLQYTYTPGA
;
A
#
# COMPACT_ATOMS: atom_id res chain seq x y z
N MET A 1 -25.03 10.63 -39.33
CA MET A 1 -25.88 10.92 -38.15
C MET A 1 -25.37 12.17 -37.45
N SER A 2 -26.17 13.21 -37.47
CA SER A 2 -25.83 14.51 -36.86
C SER A 2 -25.61 14.33 -35.39
N ARG A 3 -24.41 14.68 -34.90
CA ARG A 3 -24.10 14.84 -33.45
C ARG A 3 -25.09 15.86 -32.90
N SER A 4 -26.10 15.41 -32.17
CA SER A 4 -26.93 16.31 -31.39
C SER A 4 -25.99 17.28 -30.65
N GLN A 5 -26.21 18.60 -30.87
CA GLN A 5 -25.41 19.61 -30.18
C GLN A 5 -25.60 19.42 -28.66
N LYS A 6 -24.76 18.59 -28.06
CA LYS A 6 -24.72 18.44 -26.61
C LYS A 6 -24.41 19.83 -26.02
N SER A 7 -25.24 20.25 -25.11
CA SER A 7 -25.06 21.50 -24.36
C SER A 7 -23.63 21.54 -23.79
N ASN A 8 -22.83 22.48 -24.28
CA ASN A 8 -21.46 22.74 -23.81
C ASN A 8 -21.43 23.50 -22.49
N THR A 9 -22.40 23.28 -21.61
CA THR A 9 -22.49 23.98 -20.32
C THR A 9 -21.48 23.42 -19.34
N LEU A 10 -20.62 24.31 -18.83
CA LEU A 10 -19.83 24.05 -17.63
C LEU A 10 -20.67 24.40 -16.40
N TYR A 11 -20.53 23.58 -15.38
CA TYR A 11 -21.20 23.80 -14.10
C TYR A 11 -20.23 24.37 -13.07
N SER A 12 -20.66 25.43 -12.38
CA SER A 12 -19.89 26.03 -11.29
C SER A 12 -19.83 25.12 -10.07
N HIS A 13 -20.89 24.34 -9.84
CA HIS A 13 -21.01 23.37 -8.74
C HIS A 13 -21.81 22.12 -9.16
N PRO A 14 -21.53 20.94 -8.57
CA PRO A 14 -22.13 19.67 -8.97
C PRO A 14 -23.53 19.42 -8.37
N PHE A 15 -24.10 20.35 -7.60
CA PHE A 15 -25.37 20.13 -6.88
C PHE A 15 -26.63 20.53 -7.67
N SER A 16 -26.50 20.95 -8.93
CA SER A 16 -27.64 21.32 -9.75
C SER A 16 -28.34 20.08 -10.34
N LYS A 17 -29.69 20.14 -10.43
CA LYS A 17 -30.47 19.06 -11.10
C LYS A 17 -30.05 18.86 -12.56
N ALA A 18 -29.66 19.92 -13.24
CA ALA A 18 -29.21 19.90 -14.62
C ALA A 18 -27.89 19.08 -14.77
N TYR A 19 -26.95 19.23 -13.83
CA TYR A 19 -25.70 18.47 -13.79
C TYR A 19 -25.96 16.96 -13.77
N TRP A 20 -26.82 16.49 -12.86
CA TRP A 20 -27.14 15.08 -12.72
C TRP A 20 -27.98 14.52 -13.88
N ARG A 21 -28.89 15.33 -14.42
CA ARG A 21 -29.66 14.97 -15.63
C ARG A 21 -28.74 14.77 -16.84
N ASP A 22 -27.79 15.66 -17.02
CA ASP A 22 -26.83 15.59 -18.10
C ASP A 22 -25.87 14.41 -17.93
N ALA A 23 -25.43 14.16 -16.69
CA ALA A 23 -24.63 13.00 -16.35
C ALA A 23 -25.37 11.66 -16.62
N ALA A 24 -26.65 11.59 -16.32
CA ALA A 24 -27.49 10.42 -16.63
C ALA A 24 -27.73 10.27 -18.15
N ALA A 25 -27.78 11.37 -18.88
CA ALA A 25 -27.94 11.34 -20.34
C ALA A 25 -26.72 10.72 -21.06
N GLU A 26 -25.51 10.77 -20.45
CA GLU A 26 -24.32 10.12 -21.02
C GLU A 26 -24.49 8.60 -21.17
N LEU A 27 -25.32 7.96 -20.36
CA LEU A 27 -25.64 6.53 -20.48
C LEU A 27 -26.35 6.17 -21.78
N LYS A 28 -26.95 7.14 -22.47
CA LYS A 28 -27.65 6.94 -23.74
C LYS A 28 -26.74 7.14 -24.95
N ASP A 29 -25.53 7.64 -24.73
CA ASP A 29 -24.55 7.88 -25.80
C ASP A 29 -23.66 6.65 -25.98
N THR A 30 -23.82 5.99 -27.15
CA THR A 30 -23.04 4.78 -27.50
C THR A 30 -21.52 5.05 -27.47
N HIS A 31 -21.08 6.24 -27.90
CA HIS A 31 -19.64 6.59 -27.83
C HIS A 31 -19.11 6.63 -26.40
N MET A 32 -19.92 7.19 -25.48
CA MET A 32 -19.55 7.23 -24.06
C MET A 32 -19.58 5.84 -23.42
N LEU A 33 -20.51 4.97 -23.83
CA LEU A 33 -20.55 3.57 -23.37
C LEU A 33 -19.31 2.80 -23.84
N VAL A 34 -18.91 2.93 -25.11
CA VAL A 34 -17.70 2.29 -25.64
C VAL A 34 -16.46 2.83 -24.92
N PHE A 35 -16.40 4.14 -24.72
CA PHE A 35 -15.28 4.75 -23.97
C PHE A 35 -15.24 4.26 -22.52
N ALA A 36 -16.40 4.13 -21.85
CA ALA A 36 -16.46 3.60 -20.49
C ALA A 36 -16.01 2.13 -20.43
N ALA A 37 -16.40 1.29 -21.40
CA ALA A 37 -15.92 -0.10 -21.48
C ALA A 37 -14.40 -0.17 -21.65
N LEU A 38 -13.82 0.69 -22.50
CA LEU A 38 -12.37 0.81 -22.66
C LEU A 38 -11.68 1.24 -21.36
N MET A 39 -12.25 2.21 -20.64
CA MET A 39 -11.70 2.67 -19.35
C MET A 39 -11.81 1.58 -18.28
N ILE A 40 -12.89 0.79 -18.24
CA ILE A 40 -13.02 -0.38 -17.37
C ILE A 40 -11.90 -1.39 -17.65
N ALA A 41 -11.73 -1.78 -18.91
CA ALA A 41 -10.68 -2.72 -19.30
C ALA A 41 -9.28 -2.20 -18.94
N LEU A 42 -8.98 -0.94 -19.27
CA LEU A 42 -7.70 -0.30 -18.93
C LEU A 42 -7.49 -0.24 -17.41
N ARG A 43 -8.53 0.08 -16.64
CA ARG A 43 -8.46 0.13 -15.18
C ARG A 43 -8.17 -1.25 -14.58
N LEU A 44 -8.76 -2.31 -15.10
CA LEU A 44 -8.48 -3.69 -14.68
C LEU A 44 -7.01 -4.06 -14.91
N VAL A 45 -6.47 -3.72 -16.09
CA VAL A 45 -5.04 -3.91 -16.38
C VAL A 45 -4.17 -3.10 -15.42
N MET A 46 -4.48 -1.83 -15.21
CA MET A 46 -3.70 -0.95 -14.32
C MET A 46 -3.76 -1.38 -12.85
N LYS A 47 -4.85 -2.01 -12.40
CA LYS A 47 -4.92 -2.63 -11.07
C LYS A 47 -3.90 -3.77 -10.89
N GLN A 48 -3.55 -4.50 -11.97
CA GLN A 48 -2.54 -5.56 -11.91
C GLN A 48 -1.12 -4.99 -11.84
N VAL A 49 -0.91 -3.77 -12.34
CA VAL A 49 0.39 -3.08 -12.38
C VAL A 49 0.51 -2.18 -11.15
N ALA A 50 0.45 -2.76 -9.94
CA ALA A 50 0.80 -2.04 -8.73
C ALA A 50 2.33 -2.12 -8.52
N ILE A 51 2.98 -0.97 -8.33
CA ILE A 51 4.43 -0.90 -8.06
C ILE A 51 4.63 -1.05 -6.55
N PRO A 52 5.13 -2.20 -6.05
CA PRO A 52 5.41 -2.38 -4.65
C PRO A 52 6.68 -1.60 -4.28
N ILE A 53 6.58 -0.66 -3.34
CA ILE A 53 7.73 0.03 -2.74
C ILE A 53 8.17 -0.73 -1.48
N THR A 54 7.20 -1.18 -0.68
CA THR A 54 7.38 -2.07 0.46
C THR A 54 6.23 -3.09 0.49
N PRO A 55 6.27 -4.12 1.34
CA PRO A 55 5.13 -5.02 1.52
C PRO A 55 3.81 -4.30 1.83
N PHE A 56 3.89 -3.12 2.47
CA PHE A 56 2.72 -2.33 2.87
C PHE A 56 2.49 -1.09 2.01
N LEU A 57 3.48 -0.65 1.23
CA LEU A 57 3.41 0.57 0.41
C LEU A 57 3.45 0.19 -1.07
N LYS A 58 2.30 0.25 -1.73
CA LYS A 58 2.16 0.00 -3.18
C LYS A 58 1.64 1.27 -3.85
N ILE A 59 2.25 1.68 -4.96
CA ILE A 59 1.69 2.71 -5.83
C ILE A 59 0.68 2.04 -6.76
N ASN A 60 -0.57 2.38 -6.59
CA ASN A 60 -1.64 1.92 -7.49
C ASN A 60 -1.84 2.97 -8.59
N THR A 61 -1.66 2.59 -9.84
CA THR A 61 -1.77 3.51 -10.98
C THR A 61 -3.20 3.61 -11.54
N ALA A 62 -4.11 2.77 -11.08
CA ALA A 62 -5.50 2.72 -11.57
C ALA A 62 -6.30 4.01 -11.32
N PHE A 63 -5.88 4.85 -10.35
CA PHE A 63 -6.56 6.12 -10.07
C PHE A 63 -6.45 7.12 -11.24
N PHE A 64 -5.40 7.06 -12.06
CA PHE A 64 -5.29 7.89 -13.28
C PHE A 64 -6.44 7.63 -14.23
N VAL A 65 -6.70 6.35 -14.50
CA VAL A 65 -7.79 5.91 -15.40
C VAL A 65 -9.14 6.26 -14.79
N ASN A 66 -9.28 6.09 -13.47
CA ASN A 66 -10.51 6.45 -12.76
C ASN A 66 -10.81 7.96 -12.88
N ALA A 67 -9.81 8.81 -12.64
CA ALA A 67 -9.96 10.26 -12.74
C ALA A 67 -10.28 10.71 -14.18
N LEU A 68 -9.59 10.13 -15.18
CA LEU A 68 -9.82 10.43 -16.59
C LEU A 68 -11.23 10.02 -17.01
N GLY A 69 -11.65 8.79 -16.70
CA GLY A 69 -12.98 8.31 -16.99
C GLY A 69 -14.06 9.17 -16.34
N ALA A 70 -13.94 9.41 -15.03
CA ALA A 70 -14.87 10.24 -14.27
C ALA A 70 -15.00 11.68 -14.82
N MET A 71 -13.89 12.24 -15.31
CA MET A 71 -13.87 13.54 -15.98
C MET A 71 -14.64 13.54 -17.31
N VAL A 72 -14.57 12.46 -18.06
CA VAL A 72 -15.15 12.37 -19.40
C VAL A 72 -16.64 12.02 -19.36
N PHE A 73 -17.01 10.93 -18.69
CA PHE A 73 -18.38 10.43 -18.75
C PHE A 73 -19.24 10.76 -17.52
N GLY A 74 -18.70 11.45 -16.53
CA GLY A 74 -19.46 12.01 -15.41
C GLY A 74 -19.80 11.01 -14.30
N PRO A 75 -20.48 11.49 -13.22
CA PRO A 75 -20.63 10.73 -11.98
C PRO A 75 -21.46 9.44 -12.12
N VAL A 76 -22.55 9.47 -12.88
CA VAL A 76 -23.44 8.29 -12.98
C VAL A 76 -22.73 7.11 -13.63
N MET A 77 -22.11 7.35 -14.77
CA MET A 77 -21.36 6.30 -15.48
C MET A 77 -20.07 5.92 -14.75
N ALA A 78 -19.42 6.88 -14.07
CA ALA A 78 -18.23 6.59 -13.27
C ALA A 78 -18.53 5.64 -12.08
N MET A 79 -19.63 5.84 -11.39
CA MET A 79 -20.09 4.94 -10.34
C MET A 79 -20.40 3.53 -10.87
N LEU A 80 -21.11 3.43 -11.99
CA LEU A 80 -21.40 2.13 -12.62
C LEU A 80 -20.11 1.43 -13.07
N ALA A 81 -19.21 2.15 -13.73
CA ALA A 81 -17.91 1.62 -14.14
C ALA A 81 -17.07 1.16 -12.94
N ALA A 82 -17.15 1.86 -11.80
CA ALA A 82 -16.47 1.47 -10.59
C ALA A 82 -17.03 0.17 -10.00
N CYS A 83 -18.36 0.01 -9.96
CA CYS A 83 -19.00 -1.25 -9.54
C CYS A 83 -18.56 -2.42 -10.42
N ILE A 84 -18.62 -2.26 -11.73
CA ILE A 84 -18.21 -3.30 -12.68
C ILE A 84 -16.73 -3.64 -12.51
N THR A 85 -15.86 -2.64 -12.37
CA THR A 85 -14.41 -2.85 -12.19
C THR A 85 -14.09 -3.55 -10.87
N ASP A 86 -14.85 -3.31 -9.82
CA ASP A 86 -14.63 -3.94 -8.52
C ASP A 86 -14.98 -5.43 -8.59
N VAL A 87 -16.16 -5.75 -9.08
CA VAL A 87 -16.62 -7.14 -9.25
C VAL A 87 -15.71 -7.92 -10.20
N LEU A 88 -15.41 -7.37 -11.38
CA LEU A 88 -14.53 -8.04 -12.35
C LEU A 88 -13.08 -8.15 -11.80
N GLY A 89 -12.61 -7.16 -11.08
CA GLY A 89 -11.29 -7.19 -10.44
C GLY A 89 -11.17 -8.33 -9.44
N CYS A 90 -12.19 -8.57 -8.64
CA CYS A 90 -12.23 -9.70 -7.72
C CYS A 90 -12.25 -11.06 -8.43
N VAL A 91 -12.98 -11.18 -9.55
CA VAL A 91 -13.05 -12.41 -10.35
C VAL A 91 -11.70 -12.71 -11.01
N ILE A 92 -11.01 -11.69 -11.54
CA ILE A 92 -9.72 -11.84 -12.24
C ILE A 92 -8.60 -12.15 -11.26
N ARG A 93 -8.61 -11.52 -10.10
CA ARG A 93 -7.59 -11.69 -9.06
C ARG A 93 -8.23 -11.67 -7.68
N PRO A 94 -8.62 -12.82 -7.15
CA PRO A 94 -9.17 -12.92 -5.80
C PRO A 94 -8.05 -12.67 -4.77
N GLU A 95 -8.07 -11.53 -4.11
CA GLU A 95 -7.15 -11.19 -3.00
C GLU A 95 -7.79 -11.49 -1.62
N GLY A 96 -8.53 -12.58 -1.50
CA GLY A 96 -9.25 -12.96 -0.30
C GLY A 96 -10.76 -13.09 -0.53
N MET A 97 -11.52 -13.15 0.58
CA MET A 97 -12.98 -13.25 0.50
C MET A 97 -13.58 -11.91 0.04
N TYR A 98 -14.44 -11.96 -0.98
CA TYR A 98 -15.12 -10.76 -1.49
C TYR A 98 -16.07 -10.19 -0.42
N PHE A 99 -15.87 -8.94 -0.08
CA PHE A 99 -16.70 -8.21 0.88
C PHE A 99 -17.36 -7.02 0.18
N LEU A 100 -18.65 -7.16 -0.07
CA LEU A 100 -19.45 -6.19 -0.83
C LEU A 100 -19.27 -4.72 -0.40
N PRO A 101 -19.16 -4.36 0.90
CA PRO A 101 -18.98 -2.97 1.31
C PRO A 101 -17.73 -2.28 0.73
N PHE A 102 -16.69 -3.02 0.28
CA PHE A 102 -15.55 -2.39 -0.40
C PHE A 102 -15.92 -1.68 -1.70
N ILE A 103 -17.01 -2.07 -2.35
CA ILE A 103 -17.55 -1.38 -3.53
C ILE A 103 -17.79 0.12 -3.26
N LEU A 104 -18.16 0.48 -2.00
CA LEU A 104 -18.39 1.87 -1.62
C LEU A 104 -17.13 2.73 -1.74
N THR A 105 -15.95 2.17 -1.50
CA THR A 105 -14.68 2.90 -1.65
C THR A 105 -14.36 3.15 -3.12
N GLU A 106 -14.62 2.18 -3.98
CA GLU A 106 -14.41 2.30 -5.41
C GLU A 106 -15.38 3.30 -6.05
N VAL A 107 -16.66 3.17 -5.72
CA VAL A 107 -17.72 4.09 -6.17
C VAL A 107 -17.52 5.49 -5.61
N GLY A 108 -17.19 5.61 -4.32
CA GLY A 108 -16.91 6.89 -3.68
C GLY A 108 -15.72 7.62 -4.33
N GLY A 109 -14.65 6.90 -4.62
CA GLY A 109 -13.49 7.47 -5.32
C GLY A 109 -13.83 7.98 -6.72
N ALA A 110 -14.60 7.21 -7.49
CA ALA A 110 -15.07 7.60 -8.82
C ALA A 110 -16.01 8.81 -8.76
N LEU A 111 -16.93 8.82 -7.79
CA LEU A 111 -17.84 9.93 -7.56
C LEU A 111 -17.09 11.22 -7.22
N VAL A 112 -16.12 11.17 -6.30
CA VAL A 112 -15.33 12.34 -5.93
C VAL A 112 -14.62 12.92 -7.14
N PHE A 113 -13.91 12.09 -7.95
CA PHE A 113 -13.27 12.60 -9.17
C PHE A 113 -14.27 13.23 -10.12
N ALA A 114 -15.45 12.64 -10.32
CA ALA A 114 -16.48 13.21 -11.19
C ALA A 114 -17.01 14.56 -10.68
N LEU A 115 -17.28 14.68 -9.38
CA LEU A 115 -17.77 15.93 -8.78
C LEU A 115 -16.80 17.11 -8.96
N PHE A 116 -15.50 16.83 -8.95
CA PHE A 116 -14.48 17.85 -9.14
C PHE A 116 -14.14 18.15 -10.60
N LEU A 117 -14.22 17.14 -11.50
CA LEU A 117 -13.62 17.21 -12.82
C LEU A 117 -14.64 17.22 -13.98
N TYR A 118 -15.81 16.57 -13.81
CA TYR A 118 -16.81 16.47 -14.89
C TYR A 118 -17.48 17.80 -15.17
N ARG A 119 -17.46 18.21 -16.44
CA ARG A 119 -18.03 19.49 -16.92
C ARG A 119 -17.63 20.68 -16.06
N ALA A 120 -16.40 20.67 -15.57
CA ALA A 120 -15.84 21.74 -14.75
C ALA A 120 -14.59 22.32 -15.41
N LYS A 121 -14.24 23.56 -15.08
CA LYS A 121 -12.94 24.13 -15.45
C LYS A 121 -11.85 23.37 -14.69
N VAL A 122 -11.15 22.47 -15.36
CA VAL A 122 -10.10 21.65 -14.76
C VAL A 122 -8.89 22.54 -14.47
N THR A 123 -8.62 22.77 -13.20
CA THR A 123 -7.46 23.53 -12.71
C THR A 123 -6.59 22.63 -11.85
N THR A 124 -5.30 22.94 -11.72
CA THR A 124 -4.37 22.21 -10.85
C THR A 124 -4.92 22.06 -9.44
N THR A 125 -5.48 23.15 -8.89
CA THR A 125 -6.07 23.13 -7.54
C THR A 125 -7.25 22.16 -7.43
N ARG A 126 -8.13 22.09 -8.43
CA ARG A 126 -9.25 21.13 -8.43
C ARG A 126 -8.76 19.69 -8.51
N VAL A 127 -7.73 19.43 -9.32
CA VAL A 127 -7.13 18.11 -9.44
C VAL A 127 -6.51 17.69 -8.11
N MET A 128 -5.72 18.57 -7.48
CA MET A 128 -5.12 18.30 -6.18
C MET A 128 -6.18 18.09 -5.08
N LEU A 129 -7.20 18.94 -5.05
CA LEU A 129 -8.28 18.85 -4.07
C LEU A 129 -9.10 17.56 -4.26
N SER A 130 -9.34 17.14 -5.50
CA SER A 130 -10.03 15.86 -5.77
C SER A 130 -9.22 14.69 -5.23
N ARG A 131 -7.89 14.66 -5.44
CA ARG A 131 -7.03 13.62 -4.91
C ARG A 131 -6.94 13.65 -3.39
N PHE A 132 -6.85 14.84 -2.80
CA PHE A 132 -6.89 15.01 -1.34
C PHE A 132 -8.17 14.45 -0.74
N THR A 133 -9.32 14.79 -1.34
CA THR A 133 -10.63 14.30 -0.88
C THR A 133 -10.71 12.77 -0.98
N VAL A 134 -10.22 12.18 -2.07
CA VAL A 134 -10.15 10.71 -2.20
C VAL A 134 -9.25 10.12 -1.11
N SER A 135 -8.06 10.66 -0.91
CA SER A 135 -7.11 10.14 0.10
C SER A 135 -7.67 10.24 1.52
N LEU A 136 -8.30 11.36 1.87
CA LEU A 136 -8.81 11.59 3.23
C LEU A 136 -10.17 10.91 3.44
N VAL A 137 -11.16 11.26 2.59
CA VAL A 137 -12.56 10.82 2.83
C VAL A 137 -12.74 9.34 2.46
N ILE A 138 -12.20 8.90 1.34
CA ILE A 138 -12.42 7.53 0.88
C ILE A 138 -11.41 6.57 1.52
N ASN A 139 -10.10 6.84 1.39
CA ASN A 139 -9.08 5.88 1.82
C ASN A 139 -8.83 5.87 3.33
N VAL A 140 -9.18 6.95 4.05
CA VAL A 140 -9.01 6.99 5.50
C VAL A 140 -10.36 6.87 6.21
N LEU A 141 -11.28 7.83 5.99
CA LEU A 141 -12.52 7.89 6.77
C LEU A 141 -13.52 6.79 6.40
N LEU A 142 -13.68 6.46 5.11
CA LEU A 142 -14.65 5.44 4.67
C LEU A 142 -14.05 4.03 4.75
N GLN A 143 -12.81 3.85 4.33
CA GLN A 143 -12.18 2.52 4.30
C GLN A 143 -11.93 1.95 5.70
N THR A 144 -11.61 2.77 6.69
CA THR A 144 -11.33 2.31 8.06
C THR A 144 -12.52 1.56 8.69
N PRO A 145 -13.76 2.11 8.76
CA PRO A 145 -14.88 1.37 9.33
C PRO A 145 -15.27 0.13 8.51
N ILE A 146 -15.09 0.16 7.18
CA ILE A 146 -15.33 -1.02 6.34
C ILE A 146 -14.32 -2.12 6.68
N MET A 147 -13.05 -1.79 6.89
CA MET A 147 -12.02 -2.74 7.32
C MET A 147 -12.30 -3.28 8.72
N MET A 148 -12.73 -2.43 9.67
CA MET A 148 -13.14 -2.89 11.00
C MET A 148 -14.29 -3.91 10.91
N TRP A 149 -15.26 -3.64 10.06
CA TRP A 149 -16.39 -4.55 9.81
C TRP A 149 -15.95 -5.86 9.16
N TYR A 150 -15.07 -5.80 8.15
CA TYR A 150 -14.48 -6.98 7.51
C TYR A 150 -13.76 -7.89 8.51
N TYR A 151 -12.91 -7.30 9.36
CA TYR A 151 -12.17 -8.05 10.38
C TYR A 151 -13.09 -8.70 11.41
N ALA A 152 -14.12 -8.00 11.83
CA ALA A 152 -15.10 -8.54 12.79
C ALA A 152 -15.87 -9.76 12.25
N LEU A 153 -16.09 -9.83 10.92
CA LEU A 153 -16.86 -10.93 10.30
C LEU A 153 -15.99 -12.11 9.86
N TYR A 154 -14.76 -11.87 9.39
CA TYR A 154 -13.98 -12.88 8.66
C TYR A 154 -12.63 -13.22 9.28
N MET A 155 -12.19 -12.55 10.33
CA MET A 155 -10.87 -12.72 10.91
C MET A 155 -10.85 -13.34 12.31
N ASP A 156 -11.79 -14.24 12.63
CA ASP A 156 -11.83 -15.09 13.83
C ASP A 156 -11.31 -14.40 15.11
N GLY A 157 -12.00 -13.31 15.52
CA GLY A 157 -11.68 -12.59 16.75
C GLY A 157 -10.50 -11.61 16.66
N LYS A 158 -9.83 -11.48 15.51
CA LYS A 158 -8.82 -10.43 15.29
C LYS A 158 -9.50 -9.11 15.04
N GLN A 159 -9.23 -8.13 15.89
CA GLN A 159 -9.75 -6.79 15.73
C GLN A 159 -8.83 -5.95 14.84
N TYR A 160 -9.42 -5.13 13.95
CA TYR A 160 -8.70 -4.11 13.20
C TYR A 160 -8.41 -2.93 14.14
N THR A 161 -7.23 -2.94 14.73
CA THR A 161 -6.81 -1.97 15.75
C THR A 161 -6.25 -0.69 15.13
N LEU A 162 -6.16 0.38 15.93
CA LEU A 162 -5.51 1.64 15.52
C LEU A 162 -4.07 1.42 15.04
N ALA A 163 -3.36 0.45 15.60
CA ALA A 163 -2.02 0.09 15.15
C ALA A 163 -1.98 -0.38 13.68
N MET A 164 -3.09 -0.93 13.16
CA MET A 164 -3.22 -1.31 11.75
C MET A 164 -3.72 -0.15 10.87
N VAL A 165 -4.48 0.78 11.44
CA VAL A 165 -5.00 1.97 10.73
C VAL A 165 -3.91 3.00 10.47
N VAL A 166 -3.05 3.26 11.47
CA VAL A 166 -2.02 4.32 11.42
C VAL A 166 -1.06 4.17 10.23
N PRO A 167 -0.50 2.98 9.92
CA PRO A 167 0.34 2.82 8.72
C PRO A 167 -0.38 3.17 7.42
N GLY A 168 -1.67 2.83 7.31
CA GLY A 168 -2.50 3.19 6.16
C GLY A 168 -2.73 4.70 6.04
N MET A 169 -2.95 5.40 7.16
CA MET A 169 -3.09 6.86 7.20
C MET A 169 -1.77 7.54 6.81
N ILE A 170 -0.65 7.14 7.40
CA ILE A 170 0.69 7.66 7.10
C ILE A 170 1.00 7.49 5.61
N LYS A 171 0.73 6.30 5.06
CA LYS A 171 0.86 6.03 3.63
C LYS A 171 0.08 7.04 2.79
N ASN A 172 -1.20 7.26 3.07
CA ASN A 172 -2.05 8.17 2.31
C ASN A 172 -1.55 9.63 2.41
N ILE A 173 -1.03 10.05 3.55
CA ILE A 173 -0.47 11.40 3.76
C ILE A 173 0.82 11.56 2.95
N PHE A 174 1.75 10.61 3.01
CA PHE A 174 3.05 10.71 2.34
C PHE A 174 2.96 10.54 0.83
N MET A 175 2.04 9.68 0.37
CA MET A 175 1.83 9.45 -1.07
C MET A 175 1.01 10.55 -1.74
N PHE A 176 0.15 11.26 -0.98
CA PHE A 176 -0.72 12.30 -1.53
C PHE A 176 -0.01 13.37 -2.37
N PRO A 177 1.11 13.98 -1.94
CA PRO A 177 1.81 14.98 -2.75
C PRO A 177 2.29 14.40 -4.10
N ILE A 178 2.89 13.22 -4.08
CA ILE A 178 3.40 12.54 -5.28
C ILE A 178 2.24 12.22 -6.23
N GLU A 179 1.21 11.57 -5.73
CA GLU A 179 0.05 11.16 -6.51
C GLU A 179 -0.72 12.35 -7.10
N SER A 180 -0.79 13.45 -6.35
CA SER A 180 -1.45 14.69 -6.82
C SER A 180 -0.69 15.36 -7.96
N VAL A 181 0.65 15.41 -7.87
CA VAL A 181 1.50 15.95 -8.93
C VAL A 181 1.42 15.08 -10.17
N LEU A 182 1.56 13.76 -10.02
CA LEU A 182 1.46 12.82 -11.13
C LEU A 182 0.08 12.89 -11.80
N LEU A 183 -1.00 12.99 -11.03
CA LEU A 183 -2.35 13.15 -11.58
C LEU A 183 -2.50 14.48 -12.35
N ALA A 184 -1.96 15.57 -11.83
CA ALA A 184 -2.01 16.87 -12.50
C ALA A 184 -1.25 16.84 -13.83
N LEU A 185 -0.08 16.22 -13.87
CA LEU A 185 0.72 16.05 -15.09
C LEU A 185 -0.02 15.15 -16.09
N PHE A 186 -0.54 14.01 -15.63
CA PHE A 186 -1.30 13.08 -16.47
C PHE A 186 -2.51 13.74 -17.11
N LEU A 187 -3.35 14.42 -16.32
CA LEU A 187 -4.51 15.14 -16.84
C LEU A 187 -4.11 16.33 -17.72
N GLY A 188 -2.97 16.97 -17.46
CA GLY A 188 -2.40 18.02 -18.30
C GLY A 188 -2.11 17.51 -19.73
N VAL A 189 -1.67 16.27 -19.87
CA VAL A 189 -1.44 15.63 -21.17
C VAL A 189 -2.76 15.11 -21.78
N MET A 190 -3.63 14.50 -20.97
CA MET A 190 -4.86 13.87 -21.45
C MET A 190 -5.95 14.87 -21.82
N LEU A 191 -6.05 16.01 -21.13
CA LEU A 191 -7.09 17.00 -21.38
C LEU A 191 -7.10 17.55 -22.84
N PRO A 192 -5.97 17.96 -23.43
CA PRO A 192 -5.96 18.37 -24.83
C PRO A 192 -6.32 17.24 -25.80
N ILE A 193 -5.98 15.99 -25.48
CA ILE A 193 -6.31 14.82 -26.30
C ILE A 193 -7.81 14.57 -26.27
N THR A 194 -8.43 14.52 -25.08
CA THR A 194 -9.87 14.30 -24.91
C THR A 194 -10.69 15.46 -25.50
N ASN A 195 -10.18 16.70 -25.43
CA ASN A 195 -10.81 17.85 -26.09
C ASN A 195 -10.77 17.72 -27.62
N ARG A 196 -9.67 17.29 -28.21
CA ARG A 196 -9.56 17.06 -29.67
C ARG A 196 -10.49 15.97 -30.15
N LEU A 197 -10.66 14.92 -29.35
CA LEU A 197 -11.58 13.81 -29.62
C LEU A 197 -13.04 14.19 -29.36
N GLY A 198 -13.32 15.39 -28.82
CA GLY A 198 -14.66 15.85 -28.47
C GLY A 198 -15.30 15.06 -27.36
N LEU A 199 -14.50 14.43 -26.50
CA LEU A 199 -14.96 13.63 -25.36
C LEU A 199 -15.20 14.50 -24.12
N THR A 200 -14.48 15.60 -23.99
CA THR A 200 -14.64 16.52 -22.87
C THR A 200 -15.38 17.79 -23.29
N TYR A 201 -16.14 18.34 -22.37
CA TYR A 201 -16.87 19.58 -22.57
C TYR A 201 -15.93 20.76 -22.25
N SER A 202 -15.34 21.35 -23.28
CA SER A 202 -14.66 22.62 -23.14
C SER A 202 -15.56 23.74 -23.68
N VAL A 203 -15.73 24.77 -22.91
CA VAL A 203 -16.40 26.00 -23.39
C VAL A 203 -15.52 26.63 -24.45
N GLY A 204 -16.10 26.71 -25.64
CA GLY A 204 -15.69 27.53 -26.73
C GLY A 204 -14.18 27.71 -26.89
N HIS A 205 -13.58 27.04 -27.86
CA HIS A 205 -12.29 27.36 -28.51
C HIS A 205 -11.08 27.69 -27.58
N SER A 206 -11.24 27.66 -26.25
CA SER A 206 -10.08 27.83 -25.42
C SER A 206 -9.26 26.55 -25.42
N LYS A 207 -8.15 26.60 -26.13
CA LYS A 207 -7.03 25.67 -26.11
C LYS A 207 -6.36 25.63 -24.71
N GLU A 208 -7.12 25.83 -23.65
CA GLU A 208 -6.65 25.81 -22.28
C GLU A 208 -6.65 24.39 -21.76
N ALA A 209 -5.66 23.62 -22.27
CA ALA A 209 -5.01 22.60 -21.47
C ALA A 209 -4.69 23.17 -20.08
N LEU A 210 -4.59 22.34 -19.06
CA LEU A 210 -3.99 22.68 -17.79
C LEU A 210 -2.65 23.40 -18.08
N LYS A 211 -2.67 24.74 -18.20
CA LYS A 211 -1.47 25.53 -18.39
C LYS A 211 -0.85 25.76 -17.02
N PHE A 212 0.29 25.14 -16.82
CA PHE A 212 1.04 25.36 -15.60
C PHE A 212 1.76 26.72 -15.68
N ASN A 213 1.34 27.66 -14.84
CA ASN A 213 2.09 28.90 -14.63
C ASN A 213 3.40 28.57 -13.89
N LYS A 214 4.45 29.40 -14.05
CA LYS A 214 5.74 29.23 -13.35
C LYS A 214 5.58 28.99 -11.86
N LYS A 215 4.68 29.72 -11.17
CA LYS A 215 4.37 29.50 -9.75
C LYS A 215 3.79 28.10 -9.47
N GLN A 216 2.91 27.60 -10.34
CA GLN A 216 2.32 26.26 -10.20
C GLN A 216 3.36 25.15 -10.46
N ILE A 217 4.24 25.33 -11.43
CA ILE A 217 5.34 24.39 -11.69
C ILE A 217 6.24 24.29 -10.45
N VAL A 218 6.64 25.43 -9.89
CA VAL A 218 7.47 25.46 -8.67
C VAL A 218 6.71 24.79 -7.50
N THR A 219 5.42 25.09 -7.30
CA THR A 219 4.62 24.45 -6.25
C THR A 219 4.53 22.95 -6.44
N LEU A 220 4.31 22.47 -7.66
CA LEU A 220 4.25 21.04 -7.96
C LEU A 220 5.61 20.38 -7.73
N ALA A 221 6.71 21.01 -8.13
CA ALA A 221 8.06 20.50 -7.90
C ALA A 221 8.41 20.40 -6.41
N VAL A 222 8.05 21.44 -5.62
CA VAL A 222 8.25 21.43 -4.16
C VAL A 222 7.41 20.34 -3.50
N LEU A 223 6.14 20.21 -3.88
CA LEU A 223 5.26 19.14 -3.35
C LEU A 223 5.78 17.76 -3.70
N PHE A 224 6.27 17.56 -4.93
CA PHE A 224 6.86 16.29 -5.34
C PHE A 224 8.11 15.96 -4.53
N ALA A 225 9.01 16.94 -4.37
CA ALA A 225 10.22 16.78 -3.57
C ALA A 225 9.90 16.47 -2.10
N LEU A 226 8.92 17.15 -1.51
CA LEU A 226 8.43 16.89 -0.16
C LEU A 226 7.88 15.46 -0.05
N GLY A 227 7.05 15.04 -0.99
CA GLY A 227 6.50 13.68 -1.03
C GLY A 227 7.59 12.62 -1.12
N CYS A 228 8.55 12.80 -2.02
CA CYS A 228 9.71 11.90 -2.15
C CYS A 228 10.54 11.88 -0.85
N GLY A 229 10.77 13.03 -0.23
CA GLY A 229 11.47 13.13 1.05
C GLY A 229 10.75 12.39 2.18
N CYS A 230 9.42 12.55 2.28
CA CYS A 230 8.60 11.83 3.26
C CYS A 230 8.64 10.31 3.04
N VAL A 231 8.53 9.87 1.78
CA VAL A 231 8.60 8.43 1.45
C VAL A 231 10.00 7.89 1.75
N ALA A 232 11.06 8.60 1.37
CA ALA A 232 12.43 8.19 1.67
C ALA A 232 12.69 8.12 3.18
N GLY A 233 12.23 9.12 3.94
CA GLY A 233 12.31 9.12 5.40
C GLY A 233 11.53 7.97 6.05
N TYR A 234 10.31 7.71 5.56
CA TYR A 234 9.51 6.58 6.03
C TYR A 234 10.18 5.23 5.70
N LEU A 235 10.76 5.09 4.50
CA LEU A 235 11.50 3.90 4.12
C LEU A 235 12.74 3.69 5.01
N GLY A 236 13.51 4.75 5.26
CA GLY A 236 14.65 4.71 6.17
C GLY A 236 14.22 4.25 7.57
N TYR A 237 13.19 4.90 8.14
CA TYR A 237 12.62 4.52 9.42
C TYR A 237 12.11 3.07 9.44
N TYR A 238 11.40 2.66 8.37
CA TYR A 238 10.86 1.31 8.26
C TYR A 238 11.97 0.26 8.25
N TYR A 239 13.02 0.45 7.43
CA TYR A 239 14.13 -0.49 7.35
C TYR A 239 15.02 -0.47 8.59
N GLU A 240 15.10 0.65 9.31
CA GLU A 240 15.84 0.70 10.56
C GLU A 240 15.09 0.09 11.76
N ASN A 241 13.78 0.27 11.83
CA ASN A 241 13.00 -0.11 13.01
C ASN A 241 12.13 -1.35 12.83
N ASN A 242 11.72 -1.67 11.59
CA ASN A 242 11.08 -2.96 11.34
C ASN A 242 12.16 -3.96 10.98
N SER A 243 12.67 -4.63 11.99
CA SER A 243 13.39 -5.86 11.83
C SER A 243 12.65 -6.78 10.86
N LEU A 244 13.38 -7.43 9.98
CA LEU A 244 12.91 -8.58 9.25
C LEU A 244 12.61 -9.69 10.27
N THR A 245 11.49 -9.59 11.01
CA THR A 245 10.93 -10.69 11.78
C THR A 245 10.39 -11.72 10.79
N LYS A 246 11.27 -12.31 10.00
CA LYS A 246 10.98 -13.55 9.34
C LYS A 246 10.92 -14.63 10.41
N ASN A 247 9.89 -15.45 10.34
CA ASN A 247 9.90 -16.74 11.01
C ASN A 247 10.91 -17.60 10.26
N TYR A 248 12.14 -17.63 10.74
CA TYR A 248 13.11 -18.62 10.27
C TYR A 248 12.79 -19.94 10.97
N SER A 249 12.53 -21.00 10.20
CA SER A 249 12.70 -22.35 10.74
C SER A 249 14.19 -22.62 10.93
N ALA A 250 14.55 -23.58 11.79
CA ALA A 250 15.94 -23.99 11.94
C ALA A 250 16.53 -24.42 10.59
N GLU A 251 15.72 -25.08 9.75
CA GLU A 251 16.06 -25.52 8.42
C GLU A 251 16.37 -24.36 7.47
N GLU A 252 15.55 -23.28 7.48
CA GLU A 252 15.78 -22.08 6.65
C GLU A 252 17.06 -21.32 7.06
N VAL A 253 17.42 -21.35 8.34
CA VAL A 253 18.65 -20.71 8.82
C VAL A 253 19.86 -21.55 8.42
N VAL A 254 19.78 -22.87 8.52
CA VAL A 254 20.82 -23.81 8.08
C VAL A 254 21.05 -23.68 6.57
N GLU A 255 19.97 -23.69 5.77
CA GLU A 255 20.07 -23.60 4.31
C GLU A 255 20.69 -22.29 3.83
N LYS A 256 20.38 -21.17 4.52
CA LYS A 256 20.87 -19.85 4.11
C LYS A 256 22.16 -19.41 4.77
N ASN A 257 22.48 -19.92 5.95
CA ASN A 257 23.59 -19.43 6.77
C ASN A 257 24.19 -20.57 7.61
N GLN A 258 24.80 -21.55 6.97
CA GLN A 258 25.41 -22.67 7.67
C GLN A 258 26.47 -22.21 8.68
N GLU A 259 27.30 -21.24 8.32
CA GLU A 259 28.33 -20.69 9.21
C GLU A 259 27.75 -20.06 10.47
N MET A 260 26.64 -19.28 10.32
CA MET A 260 25.91 -18.71 11.46
C MET A 260 25.34 -19.83 12.38
N TYR A 261 24.79 -20.87 11.79
CA TYR A 261 24.27 -22.01 12.53
C TYR A 261 25.37 -22.74 13.28
N ASP A 262 26.52 -22.95 12.66
CA ASP A 262 27.68 -23.62 13.27
C ASP A 262 28.24 -22.80 14.46
N ILE A 263 28.31 -21.50 14.34
CA ILE A 263 28.71 -20.61 15.43
C ILE A 263 27.69 -20.67 16.58
N ILE A 264 26.40 -20.62 16.29
CA ILE A 264 25.36 -20.72 17.32
C ILE A 264 25.40 -22.10 17.97
N SER A 265 25.51 -23.17 17.21
CA SER A 265 25.59 -24.54 17.69
C SER A 265 26.88 -24.81 18.48
N GLY A 266 28.00 -24.23 18.04
CA GLY A 266 29.28 -24.35 18.71
C GLY A 266 29.27 -23.77 20.13
N ARG A 267 28.56 -22.69 20.33
CA ARG A 267 28.36 -22.07 21.66
C ARG A 267 27.46 -22.87 22.58
N THR A 268 26.48 -23.58 22.03
CA THR A 268 25.60 -24.45 22.83
C THR A 268 26.29 -25.74 23.29
N ARG A 269 27.41 -26.11 22.67
CA ARG A 269 28.18 -27.31 23.02
C ARG A 269 29.00 -27.19 24.31
N GLU A 270 29.13 -25.98 24.89
CA GLU A 270 29.81 -25.82 26.19
C GLU A 270 28.94 -26.30 27.37
N ASN A 271 28.46 -27.54 27.30
CA ASN A 271 27.97 -28.37 28.42
C ASN A 271 26.62 -28.02 29.08
N LYS A 272 25.76 -27.21 28.48
CA LYS A 272 24.38 -27.03 29.00
C LYS A 272 23.36 -27.02 27.86
N PRO A 273 22.27 -27.80 27.97
CA PRO A 273 21.20 -27.73 27.01
C PRO A 273 20.62 -26.30 27.00
N CYS A 274 20.68 -25.64 25.85
CA CYS A 274 20.13 -24.29 25.69
C CYS A 274 19.35 -24.16 24.38
N VAL A 275 18.46 -23.22 24.36
CA VAL A 275 17.68 -22.83 23.18
C VAL A 275 18.19 -21.48 22.70
N ALA A 276 18.51 -21.38 21.43
CA ALA A 276 18.85 -20.13 20.77
C ALA A 276 17.62 -19.56 20.08
N ILE A 277 17.29 -18.32 20.39
CA ILE A 277 16.13 -17.62 19.84
C ILE A 277 16.62 -16.40 19.09
N ILE A 278 16.28 -16.31 17.79
CA ILE A 278 16.50 -15.08 17.04
C ILE A 278 15.45 -14.06 17.47
N GLU A 279 15.82 -13.14 18.36
CA GLU A 279 14.94 -12.09 18.85
C GLU A 279 14.76 -11.00 17.82
N TYR A 280 15.80 -10.74 17.02
CA TYR A 280 15.83 -9.60 16.14
C TYR A 280 16.72 -9.84 14.92
N ALA A 281 16.28 -9.42 13.75
CA ALA A 281 17.09 -9.40 12.53
C ALA A 281 16.92 -8.03 11.85
N LYS A 282 18.00 -7.28 11.68
CA LYS A 282 18.02 -5.94 11.10
C LYS A 282 18.84 -5.92 9.82
N LYS A 283 18.23 -5.42 8.74
CA LYS A 283 18.92 -5.12 7.49
C LYS A 283 18.77 -3.64 7.19
N PRO A 284 19.84 -2.82 7.30
CA PRO A 284 19.80 -1.42 6.94
C PRO A 284 19.44 -1.22 5.46
N PHE A 285 18.84 -0.08 5.12
CA PHE A 285 18.46 0.25 3.76
C PHE A 285 19.69 0.27 2.83
N LEU A 286 19.61 -0.45 1.70
CA LEU A 286 20.71 -0.64 0.74
C LEU A 286 21.95 -1.36 1.29
N SER A 287 21.95 -1.86 2.51
CA SER A 287 23.04 -2.68 3.04
C SER A 287 22.99 -4.10 2.48
N LYS A 288 24.18 -4.66 2.27
CA LYS A 288 24.35 -6.09 2.00
C LYS A 288 24.50 -6.91 3.30
N GLU A 289 24.51 -6.23 4.44
CA GLU A 289 24.72 -6.84 5.74
C GLU A 289 23.40 -6.98 6.48
N VAL A 290 23.21 -8.11 7.13
CA VAL A 290 22.09 -8.40 8.03
C VAL A 290 22.63 -8.65 9.42
N THR A 291 22.10 -7.95 10.41
CA THR A 291 22.46 -8.13 11.82
C THR A 291 21.39 -8.98 12.50
N TYR A 292 21.77 -10.10 13.05
CA TYR A 292 20.92 -10.96 13.87
C TYR A 292 21.25 -10.78 15.34
N THR A 293 20.22 -10.65 16.18
CA THR A 293 20.34 -10.70 17.63
C THR A 293 19.75 -12.00 18.11
N VAL A 294 20.60 -12.86 18.69
CA VAL A 294 20.26 -14.22 19.13
C VAL A 294 20.37 -14.26 20.65
N ALA A 295 19.28 -14.59 21.33
CA ALA A 295 19.30 -14.81 22.77
C ALA A 295 19.38 -16.31 23.08
N TYR A 296 20.21 -16.66 24.04
CA TYR A 296 20.39 -18.03 24.54
C TYR A 296 19.66 -18.19 25.87
N TYR A 297 18.88 -19.26 26.00
CA TYR A 297 18.12 -19.59 27.21
C TYR A 297 18.49 -20.99 27.70
N ALA A 298 18.73 -21.11 29.00
CA ALA A 298 18.78 -22.42 29.65
C ALA A 298 17.35 -22.94 29.84
N ILE A 299 17.17 -24.24 29.59
CA ILE A 299 15.92 -24.94 29.86
C ILE A 299 16.04 -25.59 31.22
N THR A 300 15.13 -25.26 32.14
CA THR A 300 14.99 -25.97 33.42
C THR A 300 13.72 -26.81 33.33
N PRO A 301 13.81 -28.15 33.38
CA PRO A 301 12.62 -28.98 33.41
C PRO A 301 11.74 -28.66 34.60
N ALA A 302 10.41 -28.69 34.41
CA ALA A 302 9.44 -28.37 35.46
C ALA A 302 9.48 -29.32 36.67
N ASP A 303 10.04 -30.53 36.48
CA ASP A 303 10.19 -31.55 37.50
C ASP A 303 11.55 -31.56 38.19
N GLY A 304 12.45 -30.62 37.89
CA GLY A 304 13.79 -30.55 38.44
C GLY A 304 14.76 -31.65 37.97
N SER A 305 14.34 -32.47 37.00
CA SER A 305 15.21 -33.49 36.39
C SER A 305 16.28 -32.85 35.51
N ALA A 306 17.48 -33.44 35.45
CA ALA A 306 18.49 -33.01 34.49
C ALA A 306 17.98 -33.25 33.08
N ALA A 307 18.07 -32.23 32.21
CA ALA A 307 17.60 -32.30 30.84
C ALA A 307 18.52 -33.18 29.97
N GLU A 308 18.50 -34.48 30.21
CA GLU A 308 19.40 -35.46 29.54
C GLU A 308 19.01 -35.71 28.08
N ASN A 309 17.82 -35.32 27.62
CA ASN A 309 17.26 -35.69 26.31
C ASN A 309 16.88 -34.56 25.42
N PHE A 310 17.36 -33.34 25.64
CA PHE A 310 17.14 -32.26 24.68
C PHE A 310 18.16 -32.34 23.54
N ASP A 311 17.64 -32.48 22.32
CA ASP A 311 18.44 -32.32 21.11
C ASP A 311 19.09 -30.93 21.16
N GLN A 312 20.42 -30.89 21.18
CA GLN A 312 21.22 -29.82 21.77
C GLN A 312 21.13 -28.46 21.06
N THR A 313 20.35 -28.32 19.99
CA THR A 313 20.27 -27.06 19.26
C THR A 313 18.89 -26.85 18.64
N GLN A 314 17.94 -26.33 19.40
CA GLN A 314 16.72 -25.83 18.81
C GLN A 314 16.86 -24.33 18.57
N LEU A 315 16.90 -23.95 17.29
CA LEU A 315 16.84 -22.56 16.87
C LEU A 315 15.36 -22.16 16.68
N TRP A 316 14.92 -21.14 17.41
CA TRP A 316 13.54 -20.71 17.39
C TRP A 316 13.42 -19.28 16.88
N SER A 317 12.35 -18.97 16.19
CA SER A 317 11.98 -17.58 15.88
C SER A 317 11.04 -17.03 16.95
N LEU A 318 11.05 -15.70 17.12
CA LEU A 318 10.23 -14.98 18.11
C LEU A 318 8.73 -15.33 18.06
N LYS A 319 8.18 -15.64 16.87
CA LYS A 319 6.76 -15.98 16.69
C LYS A 319 6.38 -17.42 17.06
N LYS A 320 7.37 -18.32 17.13
CA LYS A 320 7.17 -19.74 17.47
C LYS A 320 7.74 -20.09 18.83
N THR A 321 8.14 -19.09 19.61
CA THR A 321 8.85 -19.26 20.87
C THR A 321 7.96 -19.95 21.91
N PRO A 322 8.38 -21.08 22.49
CA PRO A 322 7.77 -21.62 23.69
C PRO A 322 7.95 -20.71 24.90
N ALA A 323 8.91 -19.75 24.86
CA ALA A 323 9.24 -18.82 25.95
C ALA A 323 8.05 -17.99 26.44
N ALA A 324 7.12 -17.61 25.55
CA ALA A 324 5.87 -16.96 25.94
C ALA A 324 4.90 -17.87 26.73
N LYS A 325 5.16 -19.19 26.78
CA LYS A 325 4.33 -20.20 27.44
C LYS A 325 5.07 -21.03 28.49
N ASN A 326 6.41 -20.95 28.53
CA ASN A 326 7.25 -21.75 29.44
C ASN A 326 7.97 -20.84 30.44
N GLU A 327 7.53 -20.85 31.67
CA GLU A 327 8.11 -20.12 32.80
C GLU A 327 9.52 -20.62 33.19
N ASN A 328 10.05 -21.64 32.52
CA ASN A 328 11.27 -22.36 32.87
C ASN A 328 12.49 -22.00 32.02
N LEU A 329 12.46 -20.90 31.29
CA LEU A 329 13.57 -20.42 30.46
C LEU A 329 14.36 -19.32 31.18
N THR A 330 15.64 -19.57 31.46
CA THR A 330 16.54 -18.55 32.03
C THR A 330 17.48 -18.03 30.97
N ARG A 331 17.55 -16.72 30.78
CA ARG A 331 18.43 -16.09 29.78
C ARG A 331 19.89 -16.24 30.18
N LEU A 332 20.70 -16.83 29.31
CA LEU A 332 22.13 -17.04 29.50
C LEU A 332 22.98 -15.91 28.92
N GLY A 333 22.51 -15.26 27.87
CA GLY A 333 23.24 -14.23 27.18
C GLY A 333 22.65 -13.89 25.82
N THR A 334 23.31 -12.98 25.12
CA THR A 334 22.88 -12.52 23.79
C THR A 334 24.07 -12.47 22.83
N ALA A 335 23.92 -12.99 21.64
CA ALA A 335 24.89 -12.83 20.56
C ALA A 335 24.35 -11.86 19.51
N VAL A 336 25.24 -11.00 19.01
CA VAL A 336 24.99 -10.16 17.85
C VAL A 336 25.87 -10.70 16.71
N ILE A 337 25.23 -11.09 15.62
CA ILE A 337 25.87 -11.73 14.47
C ILE A 337 25.57 -10.88 13.24
N VAL A 338 26.62 -10.44 12.56
CA VAL A 338 26.51 -9.71 11.30
C VAL A 338 26.89 -10.65 10.16
N CYS A 339 25.97 -10.86 9.24
CA CYS A 339 26.16 -11.72 8.07
C CYS A 339 26.01 -10.95 6.77
N ASN A 340 26.66 -11.40 5.72
CA ASN A 340 26.39 -10.93 4.36
C ASN A 340 25.10 -11.60 3.85
N ASP A 341 24.13 -10.80 3.44
CA ASP A 341 22.80 -11.24 3.00
C ASP A 341 22.83 -12.13 1.73
N SER A 342 23.84 -11.94 0.89
CA SER A 342 23.95 -12.66 -0.38
C SER A 342 24.77 -13.94 -0.30
N SER A 343 25.85 -13.96 0.51
CA SER A 343 26.75 -15.09 0.65
C SER A 343 26.49 -15.95 1.90
N GLY A 344 25.76 -15.38 2.89
CA GLY A 344 25.57 -16.02 4.18
C GLY A 344 26.82 -15.97 5.10
N GLU A 345 27.93 -15.41 4.64
CA GLU A 345 29.18 -15.33 5.38
C GLU A 345 29.04 -14.48 6.65
N VAL A 346 29.56 -14.97 7.76
CA VAL A 346 29.56 -14.26 9.04
C VAL A 346 30.72 -13.28 9.09
N LEU A 347 30.38 -11.99 9.08
CA LEU A 347 31.35 -10.90 9.08
C LEU A 347 31.80 -10.53 10.51
N GLN A 348 30.89 -10.63 11.46
CA GLN A 348 31.15 -10.29 12.85
C GLN A 348 30.29 -11.12 13.81
N TYR A 349 30.90 -11.55 14.91
CA TYR A 349 30.21 -12.23 16.01
C TYR A 349 30.62 -11.63 17.34
N THR A 350 29.65 -11.23 18.13
CA THR A 350 29.88 -10.65 19.47
C THR A 350 28.90 -11.30 20.44
N TYR A 351 29.41 -11.94 21.51
CA TYR A 351 28.60 -12.53 22.57
C TYR A 351 28.71 -11.70 23.84
N THR A 352 27.56 -11.43 24.45
CA THR A 352 27.46 -10.74 25.75
C THR A 352 26.76 -11.69 26.72
N PRO A 353 27.44 -12.14 27.80
CA PRO A 353 26.81 -12.96 28.85
C PRO A 353 25.64 -12.20 29.49
N GLY A 354 24.58 -12.92 29.82
CA GLY A 354 23.49 -12.39 30.66
C GLY A 354 23.99 -12.15 32.08
N ALA A 355 23.47 -11.11 32.72
CA ALA A 355 23.76 -10.80 34.12
C ALA A 355 23.08 -11.81 35.04
#